data_12363bc9bc6b13feafba5b5c48f83a6b
#
_entry.id   12363bc9bc6b13feafba5b5c48f83a6b
#
_cell.length_a   1.000
_cell.length_b   1.000
_cell.length_c   1.000
_cell.angle_alpha   90.00
_cell.angle_beta   90.00
_cell.angle_gamma   90.00
#
_symmetry.space_group_name_H-M   'P 1'
#
loop_
_entity.id
_entity.type
_entity.pdbx_description
1 polymer ?
#
loop_
_entity_poly.entity_id
_entity_poly.type
_entity_poly.pdbx_seq_one_letter_code
_entity_poly.pdbx_strand_id
1 'polypeptide(L)'
;MTIPTSRGKRTTFFHLIRFFIFFLTCFNGGEANCGSGCGLALASYYVWQGCNLSYISNIFGREIPEIVQYNPGIHNSDSISSDIRINVPFSCDCINGDFLGHTFEYETVAGDTYRKIATSAFANLTDEYWLNRVNRFRPNDIPDRVPINVTVNCSCGDGSVSEDYGLFLTYPLRRGQNLSSVAEECGVPANLLRRFNPGADFAAGSGIVFVPAKG
;
A
#
# COMPACT_ATOMS: atom_id res chain seq x y z
N MET A 1 -23.48 -47.03 69.89
CA MET A 1 -22.20 -47.13 69.21
C MET A 1 -22.53 -46.92 67.71
N THR A 2 -22.51 -45.68 67.24
CA THR A 2 -22.95 -45.29 65.92
C THR A 2 -21.76 -44.65 65.15
N ILE A 3 -21.44 -45.22 64.01
CA ILE A 3 -20.36 -44.78 63.11
C ILE A 3 -20.87 -43.73 62.21
N PRO A 4 -20.26 -42.55 62.00
CA PRO A 4 -20.69 -41.59 60.97
C PRO A 4 -19.99 -41.87 59.66
N THR A 5 -20.79 -41.98 58.59
CA THR A 5 -20.37 -42.07 57.17
C THR A 5 -19.95 -40.71 56.64
N SER A 6 -18.70 -40.61 56.21
CA SER A 6 -18.15 -39.45 55.48
C SER A 6 -18.60 -39.48 54.03
N ARG A 7 -19.35 -38.45 53.58
CA ARG A 7 -19.64 -38.16 52.18
C ARG A 7 -18.56 -37.23 51.62
N GLY A 8 -17.64 -37.79 50.84
CA GLY A 8 -16.58 -37.05 50.16
C GLY A 8 -17.10 -36.19 48.98
N LYS A 9 -16.62 -34.99 48.94
CA LYS A 9 -16.83 -33.97 47.89
C LYS A 9 -16.18 -34.40 46.55
N ARG A 10 -16.96 -34.71 45.54
CA ARG A 10 -16.50 -35.06 44.18
C ARG A 10 -16.95 -34.09 43.11
N THR A 11 -17.14 -32.81 43.40
CA THR A 11 -17.72 -31.85 42.43
C THR A 11 -16.79 -30.69 42.04
N THR A 12 -15.56 -30.61 42.55
CA THR A 12 -14.68 -29.46 42.26
C THR A 12 -13.63 -29.71 41.15
N PHE A 13 -13.46 -30.96 40.70
CA PHE A 13 -12.41 -31.30 39.73
C PHE A 13 -12.84 -31.15 38.27
N PHE A 14 -14.14 -31.19 37.97
CA PHE A 14 -14.64 -31.06 36.58
C PHE A 14 -14.78 -29.60 36.07
N HIS A 15 -14.86 -28.62 36.95
CA HIS A 15 -14.93 -27.21 36.53
C HIS A 15 -13.55 -26.60 36.18
N LEU A 16 -12.48 -27.11 36.77
CA LEU A 16 -11.11 -26.63 36.47
C LEU A 16 -10.63 -27.09 35.06
N ILE A 17 -11.04 -28.26 34.61
CA ILE A 17 -10.66 -28.78 33.27
C ILE A 17 -11.40 -28.04 32.16
N ARG A 18 -12.63 -27.60 32.39
CA ARG A 18 -13.38 -26.79 31.40
C ARG A 18 -12.82 -25.37 31.20
N PHE A 19 -12.22 -24.77 32.25
CA PHE A 19 -11.60 -23.45 32.12
C PHE A 19 -10.23 -23.50 31.43
N PHE A 20 -9.52 -24.61 31.51
CA PHE A 20 -8.21 -24.76 30.86
C PHE A 20 -8.31 -25.08 29.38
N ILE A 21 -9.40 -25.71 28.92
CA ILE A 21 -9.61 -25.99 27.50
C ILE A 21 -10.08 -24.74 26.73
N PHE A 22 -10.71 -23.78 27.41
CA PHE A 22 -11.15 -22.52 26.76
C PHE A 22 -10.00 -21.51 26.53
N PHE A 23 -8.86 -21.68 27.22
CA PHE A 23 -7.70 -20.79 27.03
C PHE A 23 -6.71 -21.27 25.96
N LEU A 24 -6.88 -22.48 25.42
CA LEU A 24 -5.97 -23.05 24.41
C LEU A 24 -6.47 -22.83 22.96
N THR A 25 -7.61 -22.19 22.75
CA THR A 25 -8.16 -21.97 21.39
C THR A 25 -8.04 -20.52 20.90
N CYS A 26 -7.33 -19.64 21.60
CA CYS A 26 -7.13 -18.24 21.19
C CYS A 26 -5.72 -17.91 20.69
N PHE A 27 -4.91 -18.92 20.31
CA PHE A 27 -3.75 -18.70 19.44
C PHE A 27 -4.14 -19.11 18.02
N ASN A 28 -5.11 -18.40 17.43
CA ASN A 28 -5.18 -18.37 15.98
C ASN A 28 -3.95 -17.58 15.53
N GLY A 29 -3.03 -18.27 14.87
CA GLY A 29 -1.97 -17.66 14.11
C GLY A 29 -2.60 -16.58 13.23
N GLY A 30 -2.01 -15.37 13.19
CA GLY A 30 -2.53 -14.28 12.39
C GLY A 30 -2.82 -14.80 10.99
N GLU A 31 -4.08 -14.72 10.58
CA GLU A 31 -4.45 -15.03 9.20
C GLU A 31 -3.64 -14.09 8.33
N ALA A 32 -2.95 -14.66 7.34
CA ALA A 32 -2.28 -13.86 6.34
C ALA A 32 -3.31 -12.93 5.70
N ASN A 33 -3.07 -11.62 5.76
CA ASN A 33 -4.00 -10.61 5.24
C ASN A 33 -4.07 -10.62 3.71
N CYS A 34 -3.10 -11.26 3.04
CA CYS A 34 -3.14 -11.51 1.61
C CYS A 34 -2.64 -12.93 1.27
N GLY A 35 -3.24 -13.59 0.29
CA GLY A 35 -2.83 -14.93 -0.17
C GLY A 35 -1.99 -14.91 -1.44
N SER A 36 -2.24 -13.93 -2.33
CA SER A 36 -1.53 -13.75 -3.60
C SER A 36 -1.57 -12.29 -4.02
N GLY A 37 -0.60 -11.88 -4.83
CA GLY A 37 -0.59 -10.59 -5.51
C GLY A 37 -1.26 -10.64 -6.89
N CYS A 38 -1.05 -9.60 -7.67
CA CYS A 38 -1.45 -9.52 -9.08
C CYS A 38 -0.33 -8.99 -9.95
N GLY A 39 -0.33 -9.40 -11.22
CA GLY A 39 0.75 -9.05 -12.16
C GLY A 39 0.78 -7.58 -12.55
N LEU A 40 -0.32 -6.83 -12.29
CA LEU A 40 -0.42 -5.44 -12.69
C LEU A 40 -1.20 -4.61 -11.65
N ALA A 41 -0.59 -3.53 -11.22
CA ALA A 41 -1.16 -2.38 -10.54
C ALA A 41 -0.56 -1.11 -11.15
N LEU A 42 -1.14 0.03 -10.88
CA LEU A 42 -0.64 1.32 -11.36
C LEU A 42 -0.33 2.25 -10.19
N ALA A 43 0.80 2.94 -10.24
CA ALA A 43 1.12 4.06 -9.36
C ALA A 43 0.71 5.36 -10.05
N SER A 44 -0.14 6.15 -9.42
CA SER A 44 -0.51 7.50 -9.91
C SER A 44 0.57 8.50 -9.46
N TYR A 45 1.63 8.60 -10.25
CA TYR A 45 2.78 9.44 -9.96
C TYR A 45 2.52 10.89 -10.33
N TYR A 46 2.69 11.80 -9.37
CA TYR A 46 2.59 13.23 -9.64
C TYR A 46 3.90 13.79 -10.15
N VAL A 47 3.89 14.36 -11.35
CA VAL A 47 5.06 14.91 -12.02
C VAL A 47 5.37 16.30 -11.46
N TRP A 48 6.47 16.43 -10.74
CA TRP A 48 6.93 17.71 -10.21
C TRP A 48 7.80 18.47 -11.24
N GLN A 49 7.99 19.76 -11.03
CA GLN A 49 8.76 20.60 -11.93
C GLN A 49 10.23 20.12 -12.07
N GLY A 50 10.65 19.85 -13.31
CA GLY A 50 11.99 19.32 -13.60
C GLY A 50 12.08 17.80 -13.62
N CYS A 51 10.98 17.08 -13.29
CA CYS A 51 10.90 15.64 -13.46
C CYS A 51 10.70 15.27 -14.95
N ASN A 52 11.23 14.13 -15.36
CA ASN A 52 11.08 13.59 -16.71
C ASN A 52 10.84 12.07 -16.67
N LEU A 53 10.45 11.50 -17.82
CA LEU A 53 10.18 10.07 -17.91
C LEU A 53 11.41 9.21 -17.66
N SER A 54 12.61 9.65 -18.01
CA SER A 54 13.84 8.90 -17.74
C SER A 54 14.11 8.77 -16.24
N TYR A 55 13.85 9.82 -15.47
CA TYR A 55 13.93 9.77 -14.01
C TYR A 55 12.91 8.79 -13.42
N ILE A 56 11.65 8.88 -13.87
CA ILE A 56 10.56 8.02 -13.39
C ILE A 56 10.82 6.56 -13.77
N SER A 57 11.23 6.30 -15.02
CA SER A 57 11.66 5.00 -15.53
C SER A 57 12.74 4.38 -14.60
N ASN A 58 13.76 5.17 -14.25
CA ASN A 58 14.86 4.71 -13.42
C ASN A 58 14.42 4.33 -12.00
N ILE A 59 13.63 5.17 -11.31
CA ILE A 59 13.23 4.90 -9.91
C ILE A 59 12.20 3.77 -9.77
N PHE A 60 11.41 3.51 -10.83
CA PHE A 60 10.45 2.40 -10.86
C PHE A 60 11.00 1.15 -11.55
N GLY A 61 12.20 1.20 -12.14
CA GLY A 61 12.76 0.09 -12.90
C GLY A 61 11.87 -0.34 -14.06
N ARG A 62 11.22 0.62 -14.75
CA ARG A 62 10.29 0.38 -15.87
C ARG A 62 10.77 1.08 -17.12
N GLU A 63 10.64 0.40 -18.24
CA GLU A 63 10.99 1.01 -19.52
C GLU A 63 10.00 2.12 -19.91
N ILE A 64 10.49 3.21 -20.52
CA ILE A 64 9.66 4.35 -20.94
C ILE A 64 8.48 3.91 -21.82
N PRO A 65 8.65 3.00 -22.81
CA PRO A 65 7.50 2.52 -23.61
C PRO A 65 6.40 1.84 -22.78
N GLU A 66 6.77 1.11 -21.71
CA GLU A 66 5.78 0.51 -20.81
C GLU A 66 4.97 1.59 -20.06
N ILE A 67 5.65 2.65 -19.59
CA ILE A 67 4.97 3.79 -18.93
C ILE A 67 4.04 4.48 -19.91
N VAL A 68 4.50 4.78 -21.12
CA VAL A 68 3.71 5.48 -22.15
C VAL A 68 2.46 4.68 -22.56
N GLN A 69 2.51 3.36 -22.56
CA GLN A 69 1.37 2.50 -22.84
C GLN A 69 0.17 2.78 -21.93
N TYR A 70 0.40 3.12 -20.67
CA TYR A 70 -0.65 3.47 -19.70
C TYR A 70 -0.96 4.96 -19.62
N ASN A 71 -0.39 5.76 -20.53
CA ASN A 71 -0.52 7.21 -20.56
C ASN A 71 -0.71 7.72 -22.00
N PRO A 72 -1.86 7.45 -22.64
CA PRO A 72 -2.08 7.76 -24.06
C PRO A 72 -2.03 9.27 -24.40
N GLY A 73 -2.08 10.13 -23.37
CA GLY A 73 -1.89 11.59 -23.55
C GLY A 73 -0.43 12.02 -23.66
N ILE A 74 0.54 11.12 -23.47
CA ILE A 74 1.96 11.42 -23.65
C ILE A 74 2.34 11.18 -25.12
N HIS A 75 2.45 12.26 -25.87
CA HIS A 75 2.82 12.21 -27.29
C HIS A 75 4.32 12.35 -27.53
N ASN A 76 5.07 12.83 -26.53
CA ASN A 76 6.51 13.01 -26.61
C ASN A 76 7.15 12.47 -25.32
N SER A 77 7.93 11.40 -25.44
CA SER A 77 8.66 10.79 -24.33
C SER A 77 9.75 11.68 -23.73
N ASP A 78 10.26 12.63 -24.50
CA ASP A 78 11.36 13.52 -24.08
C ASP A 78 10.88 14.72 -23.24
N SER A 79 9.56 14.99 -23.28
CA SER A 79 8.99 16.15 -22.58
C SER A 79 7.61 15.82 -22.03
N ILE A 80 7.51 15.72 -20.71
CA ILE A 80 6.23 15.65 -19.99
C ILE A 80 6.02 16.93 -19.21
N SER A 81 4.77 17.38 -19.13
CA SER A 81 4.40 18.55 -18.35
C SER A 81 4.50 18.27 -16.86
N SER A 82 4.91 19.27 -16.08
CA SER A 82 4.73 19.21 -14.62
C SER A 82 3.26 19.38 -14.24
N ASP A 83 2.96 19.11 -12.99
CA ASP A 83 1.63 19.25 -12.38
C ASP A 83 0.54 18.35 -12.96
N ILE A 84 0.94 17.30 -13.67
CA ILE A 84 0.06 16.21 -14.12
C ILE A 84 0.34 14.94 -13.33
N ARG A 85 -0.53 13.95 -13.46
CA ARG A 85 -0.28 12.58 -13.01
C ARG A 85 -0.04 11.67 -14.20
N ILE A 86 0.87 10.73 -14.00
CA ILE A 86 1.10 9.63 -14.92
C ILE A 86 0.94 8.29 -14.20
N ASN A 87 0.50 7.30 -14.95
CA ASN A 87 0.32 5.95 -14.44
C ASN A 87 1.58 5.13 -14.71
N VAL A 88 2.20 4.63 -13.66
CA VAL A 88 3.40 3.80 -13.76
C VAL A 88 3.01 2.36 -13.43
N PRO A 89 3.18 1.39 -14.37
CA PRO A 89 2.82 0.01 -14.13
C PRO A 89 3.83 -0.69 -13.21
N PHE A 90 3.34 -1.58 -12.33
CA PHE A 90 4.17 -2.43 -11.50
C PHE A 90 3.42 -3.68 -11.05
N SER A 91 4.13 -4.73 -10.62
CA SER A 91 3.50 -5.90 -9.99
C SER A 91 3.09 -5.57 -8.55
N CYS A 92 1.99 -6.13 -8.11
CA CYS A 92 1.50 -5.99 -6.75
C CYS A 92 1.67 -7.33 -6.06
N ASP A 93 2.57 -7.39 -5.10
CA ASP A 93 2.99 -8.63 -4.44
C ASP A 93 2.36 -8.74 -3.05
N CYS A 94 2.11 -9.96 -2.57
CA CYS A 94 1.76 -10.17 -1.17
C CYS A 94 3.04 -10.24 -0.35
N ILE A 95 3.36 -9.16 0.37
CA ILE A 95 4.59 -9.03 1.15
C ILE A 95 4.43 -9.72 2.50
N ASN A 96 5.24 -10.76 2.73
CA ASN A 96 5.26 -11.56 3.96
C ASN A 96 3.91 -12.16 4.39
N GLY A 97 2.92 -12.25 3.47
CA GLY A 97 1.55 -12.64 3.81
C GLY A 97 0.76 -11.57 4.57
N ASP A 98 1.27 -10.36 4.72
CA ASP A 98 0.71 -9.32 5.60
C ASP A 98 -0.07 -8.27 4.81
N PHE A 99 0.49 -7.75 3.71
CA PHE A 99 -0.17 -6.72 2.91
C PHE A 99 0.25 -6.76 1.44
N LEU A 100 -0.56 -6.15 0.57
CA LEU A 100 -0.27 -5.98 -0.84
C LEU A 100 0.61 -4.76 -1.08
N GLY A 101 1.75 -4.96 -1.73
CA GLY A 101 2.72 -3.92 -2.03
C GLY A 101 3.75 -4.37 -3.04
N HIS A 102 4.60 -3.46 -3.47
CA HIS A 102 5.79 -3.74 -4.26
C HIS A 102 6.99 -3.02 -3.65
N THR A 103 8.15 -3.67 -3.70
CA THR A 103 9.39 -3.06 -3.19
C THR A 103 10.31 -2.73 -4.36
N PHE A 104 10.50 -1.45 -4.59
CA PHE A 104 11.47 -0.90 -5.53
C PHE A 104 12.83 -0.75 -4.85
N GLU A 105 13.90 -0.93 -5.61
CA GLU A 105 15.25 -0.57 -5.18
C GLU A 105 15.56 0.86 -5.66
N TYR A 106 15.96 1.73 -4.74
CA TYR A 106 16.33 3.10 -5.04
C TYR A 106 17.78 3.35 -4.61
N GLU A 107 18.62 3.80 -5.54
CA GLU A 107 19.98 4.24 -5.24
C GLU A 107 19.96 5.67 -4.72
N THR A 108 20.42 5.88 -3.49
CA THR A 108 20.41 7.18 -2.83
C THR A 108 21.37 8.18 -3.46
N VAL A 109 20.99 9.45 -3.45
CA VAL A 109 21.82 10.57 -3.89
C VAL A 109 22.15 11.50 -2.72
N ALA A 110 23.17 12.32 -2.92
CA ALA A 110 23.66 13.25 -1.88
C ALA A 110 22.54 14.13 -1.31
N GLY A 111 22.42 14.12 0.01
CA GLY A 111 21.41 14.88 0.75
C GLY A 111 20.03 14.26 0.76
N ASP A 112 19.90 12.96 0.44
CA ASP A 112 18.67 12.23 0.63
C ASP A 112 18.37 12.01 2.11
N THR A 113 17.07 12.07 2.42
CA THR A 113 16.47 11.64 3.67
C THR A 113 15.26 10.80 3.35
N TYR A 114 14.78 9.93 4.25
CA TYR A 114 13.57 9.16 3.98
C TYR A 114 12.37 10.04 3.64
N ARG A 115 12.24 11.20 4.30
CA ARG A 115 11.21 12.19 3.96
C ARG A 115 11.35 12.68 2.53
N LYS A 116 12.54 13.08 2.10
CA LYS A 116 12.78 13.59 0.73
C LYS A 116 12.53 12.49 -0.32
N ILE A 117 12.96 11.26 -0.04
CA ILE A 117 12.71 10.13 -0.93
C ILE A 117 11.21 9.88 -1.06
N ALA A 118 10.47 9.82 0.06
CA ALA A 118 9.03 9.60 0.04
C ALA A 118 8.28 10.72 -0.70
N THR A 119 8.58 11.99 -0.37
CA THR A 119 7.78 13.12 -0.87
C THR A 119 8.18 13.59 -2.26
N SER A 120 9.48 13.54 -2.60
CA SER A 120 10.00 14.04 -3.87
C SER A 120 10.27 12.92 -4.86
N ALA A 121 11.10 11.92 -4.52
CA ALA A 121 11.42 10.87 -5.46
C ALA A 121 10.19 10.00 -5.79
N PHE A 122 9.43 9.58 -4.79
CA PHE A 122 8.25 8.72 -4.97
C PHE A 122 6.91 9.47 -4.89
N ALA A 123 6.90 10.81 -4.91
CA ALA A 123 5.70 11.65 -5.00
C ALA A 123 4.57 11.27 -4.00
N ASN A 124 4.95 10.93 -2.76
CA ASN A 124 4.08 10.44 -1.67
C ASN A 124 3.41 9.08 -1.93
N LEU A 125 3.91 8.25 -2.84
CA LEU A 125 3.50 6.85 -3.02
C LEU A 125 3.94 5.94 -1.86
N THR A 126 4.85 6.42 -1.03
CA THR A 126 5.28 5.83 0.24
C THR A 126 5.44 6.94 1.28
N ASP A 127 5.81 6.61 2.50
CA ASP A 127 6.07 7.58 3.55
C ASP A 127 7.37 7.30 4.31
N GLU A 128 7.80 8.28 5.10
CA GLU A 128 9.03 8.21 5.90
C GLU A 128 8.99 7.07 6.94
N TYR A 129 7.81 6.76 7.47
CA TYR A 129 7.65 5.69 8.47
C TYR A 129 7.94 4.32 7.85
N TRP A 130 7.37 4.04 6.66
CA TRP A 130 7.64 2.79 5.93
C TRP A 130 9.11 2.67 5.55
N LEU A 131 9.72 3.74 5.01
CA LEU A 131 11.14 3.72 4.63
C LEU A 131 12.04 3.45 5.84
N ASN A 132 11.74 4.05 6.98
CA ASN A 132 12.50 3.80 8.22
C ASN A 132 12.31 2.37 8.75
N ARG A 133 11.15 1.76 8.50
CA ARG A 133 10.84 0.40 8.97
C ARG A 133 11.53 -0.68 8.16
N VAL A 134 11.68 -0.49 6.85
CA VAL A 134 12.22 -1.51 5.93
C VAL A 134 13.70 -1.35 5.63
N ASN A 135 14.31 -0.25 6.06
CA ASN A 135 15.73 0.05 5.85
C ASN A 135 16.47 0.22 7.18
N ARG A 136 17.81 0.06 7.12
CA ARG A 136 18.67 0.06 8.31
C ARG A 136 19.32 1.40 8.66
N PHE A 137 19.21 2.39 7.76
CA PHE A 137 19.86 3.68 7.94
C PHE A 137 19.01 4.61 8.84
N ARG A 138 19.64 5.59 9.45
CA ARG A 138 18.91 6.64 10.17
C ARG A 138 18.21 7.56 9.17
N PRO A 139 16.99 8.04 9.44
CA PRO A 139 16.18 8.79 8.47
C PRO A 139 16.85 10.01 7.84
N ASN A 140 17.74 10.66 8.57
CA ASN A 140 18.44 11.88 8.15
C ASN A 140 19.95 11.69 7.92
N ASP A 141 20.43 10.44 7.93
CA ASP A 141 21.84 10.08 7.80
C ASP A 141 21.96 8.82 6.94
N ILE A 142 21.59 8.97 5.68
CA ILE A 142 21.63 7.91 4.68
C ILE A 142 22.87 8.14 3.83
N PRO A 143 23.80 7.17 3.72
CA PRO A 143 24.95 7.30 2.83
C PRO A 143 24.52 7.45 1.37
N ASP A 144 25.34 8.16 0.60
CA ASP A 144 25.14 8.29 -0.85
C ASP A 144 25.42 6.96 -1.57
N ARG A 145 24.79 6.74 -2.69
CA ARG A 145 25.00 5.59 -3.60
C ARG A 145 24.85 4.24 -2.90
N VAL A 146 23.90 4.14 -2.00
CA VAL A 146 23.51 2.87 -1.40
C VAL A 146 22.11 2.50 -1.85
N PRO A 147 21.83 1.22 -2.11
CA PRO A 147 20.50 0.76 -2.40
C PRO A 147 19.64 0.79 -1.13
N ILE A 148 18.43 1.31 -1.23
CA ILE A 148 17.40 1.21 -0.22
C ILE A 148 16.12 0.63 -0.80
N ASN A 149 15.35 -0.02 0.04
CA ASN A 149 14.04 -0.57 -0.30
C ASN A 149 12.96 0.52 -0.15
N VAL A 150 12.17 0.71 -1.19
CA VAL A 150 11.04 1.62 -1.21
C VAL A 150 9.76 0.83 -1.46
N THR A 151 8.98 0.60 -0.42
CA THR A 151 7.73 -0.15 -0.54
C THR A 151 6.57 0.78 -0.83
N VAL A 152 5.83 0.46 -1.90
CA VAL A 152 4.60 1.14 -2.32
C VAL A 152 3.44 0.16 -2.17
N ASN A 153 2.43 0.54 -1.41
CA ASN A 153 1.22 -0.27 -1.25
C ASN A 153 0.41 -0.29 -2.54
N CYS A 154 -0.28 -1.40 -2.80
CA CYS A 154 -1.13 -1.56 -3.97
C CYS A 154 -2.42 -2.32 -3.64
N SER A 155 -3.31 -2.39 -4.60
CA SER A 155 -4.54 -3.19 -4.53
C SER A 155 -4.71 -3.96 -5.83
N CYS A 156 -5.13 -5.20 -5.71
CA CYS A 156 -5.42 -6.08 -6.85
C CYS A 156 -6.91 -6.15 -7.20
N GLY A 157 -7.75 -5.43 -6.48
CA GLY A 157 -9.19 -5.65 -6.52
C GLY A 157 -9.60 -6.96 -5.86
N ASP A 158 -10.88 -7.21 -5.85
CA ASP A 158 -11.48 -8.46 -5.38
C ASP A 158 -12.60 -8.91 -6.34
N GLY A 159 -13.13 -10.09 -6.14
CA GLY A 159 -14.21 -10.65 -6.96
C GLY A 159 -15.54 -9.88 -6.86
N SER A 160 -15.64 -8.84 -6.04
CA SER A 160 -16.78 -7.92 -5.94
C SER A 160 -16.64 -6.71 -6.86
N VAL A 161 -15.46 -6.51 -7.44
CA VAL A 161 -15.21 -5.50 -8.47
C VAL A 161 -15.68 -6.07 -9.80
N SER A 162 -16.47 -5.31 -10.56
CA SER A 162 -16.81 -5.74 -11.92
C SER A 162 -15.54 -5.88 -12.78
N GLU A 163 -15.59 -6.74 -13.79
CA GLU A 163 -14.48 -6.92 -14.74
C GLU A 163 -14.03 -5.60 -15.39
N ASP A 164 -14.93 -4.60 -15.45
CA ASP A 164 -14.63 -3.25 -15.94
C ASP A 164 -13.62 -2.48 -15.06
N TYR A 165 -13.38 -2.93 -13.82
CA TYR A 165 -12.51 -2.27 -12.83
C TYR A 165 -11.52 -3.24 -12.19
N GLY A 166 -10.96 -4.16 -12.97
CA GLY A 166 -9.98 -5.14 -12.49
C GLY A 166 -8.60 -4.57 -12.16
N LEU A 167 -8.36 -3.30 -12.49
CA LEU A 167 -7.09 -2.60 -12.27
C LEU A 167 -7.26 -1.52 -11.21
N PHE A 168 -6.24 -1.31 -10.38
CA PHE A 168 -6.26 -0.29 -9.33
C PHE A 168 -5.04 0.64 -9.43
N LEU A 169 -5.32 1.95 -9.24
CA LEU A 169 -4.29 2.95 -9.08
C LEU A 169 -4.01 3.16 -7.59
N THR A 170 -2.75 3.08 -7.20
CA THR A 170 -2.27 3.62 -5.91
C THR A 170 -2.15 5.14 -6.06
N TYR A 171 -3.04 5.87 -5.39
CA TYR A 171 -3.21 7.31 -5.59
C TYR A 171 -2.90 8.08 -4.31
N PRO A 172 -1.78 8.82 -4.26
CA PRO A 172 -1.45 9.71 -3.15
C PRO A 172 -2.36 10.94 -3.15
N LEU A 173 -3.07 11.18 -2.05
CA LEU A 173 -3.87 12.38 -1.85
C LEU A 173 -2.99 13.63 -1.70
N ARG A 174 -3.49 14.76 -2.17
CA ARG A 174 -2.83 16.07 -2.11
C ARG A 174 -3.70 17.10 -1.42
N ARG A 175 -3.07 18.13 -0.87
CA ARG A 175 -3.78 19.24 -0.25
C ARG A 175 -4.78 19.88 -1.22
N GLY A 176 -5.97 20.17 -0.71
CA GLY A 176 -7.06 20.76 -1.48
C GLY A 176 -7.92 19.76 -2.25
N GLN A 177 -7.52 18.47 -2.28
CA GLN A 177 -8.36 17.42 -2.84
C GLN A 177 -9.44 17.00 -1.85
N ASN A 178 -10.51 16.44 -2.39
CA ASN A 178 -11.60 15.80 -1.67
C ASN A 178 -12.16 14.65 -2.52
N LEU A 179 -13.12 13.90 -1.99
CA LEU A 179 -13.71 12.77 -2.69
C LEU A 179 -14.21 13.11 -4.09
N SER A 180 -14.88 14.26 -4.25
CA SER A 180 -15.45 14.67 -5.54
C SER A 180 -14.35 15.02 -6.55
N SER A 181 -13.34 15.78 -6.13
CA SER A 181 -12.24 16.18 -7.03
C SER A 181 -11.39 14.98 -7.48
N VAL A 182 -11.14 14.01 -6.60
CA VAL A 182 -10.42 12.79 -6.98
C VAL A 182 -11.26 11.91 -7.91
N ALA A 183 -12.56 11.80 -7.64
CA ALA A 183 -13.49 11.06 -8.49
C ALA A 183 -13.58 11.67 -9.91
N GLU A 184 -13.64 12.99 -10.01
CA GLU A 184 -13.63 13.73 -11.28
C GLU A 184 -12.30 13.57 -12.02
N GLU A 185 -11.16 13.77 -11.34
CA GLU A 185 -9.82 13.63 -11.92
C GLU A 185 -9.58 12.23 -12.47
N CYS A 186 -10.07 11.20 -11.78
CA CYS A 186 -9.90 9.81 -12.18
C CYS A 186 -11.01 9.27 -13.08
N GLY A 187 -12.07 10.04 -13.34
CA GLY A 187 -13.20 9.62 -14.17
C GLY A 187 -14.02 8.46 -13.58
N VAL A 188 -14.07 8.34 -12.25
CA VAL A 188 -14.80 7.29 -11.54
C VAL A 188 -15.93 7.85 -10.69
N PRO A 189 -17.05 7.12 -10.49
CA PRO A 189 -18.11 7.56 -9.60
C PRO A 189 -17.62 7.70 -8.16
N ALA A 190 -17.95 8.81 -7.48
CA ALA A 190 -17.53 9.08 -6.11
C ALA A 190 -17.99 8.01 -5.10
N ASN A 191 -19.17 7.42 -5.30
CA ASN A 191 -19.66 6.31 -4.47
C ASN A 191 -18.82 5.03 -4.66
N LEU A 192 -18.35 4.75 -5.86
CA LEU A 192 -17.45 3.64 -6.15
C LEU A 192 -16.09 3.87 -5.45
N LEU A 193 -15.52 5.06 -5.60
CA LEU A 193 -14.26 5.43 -4.96
C LEU A 193 -14.35 5.31 -3.42
N ARG A 194 -15.45 5.77 -2.82
CA ARG A 194 -15.71 5.63 -1.38
C ARG A 194 -15.81 4.16 -0.94
N ARG A 195 -16.44 3.32 -1.75
CA ARG A 195 -16.64 1.89 -1.45
C ARG A 195 -15.31 1.14 -1.31
N PHE A 196 -14.35 1.44 -2.18
CA PHE A 196 -13.01 0.80 -2.15
C PHE A 196 -12.05 1.42 -1.14
N ASN A 197 -12.43 2.53 -0.51
CA ASN A 197 -11.63 3.22 0.49
C ASN A 197 -12.48 3.51 1.73
N PRO A 198 -12.98 2.48 2.43
CA PRO A 198 -13.78 2.67 3.63
C PRO A 198 -12.93 3.33 4.71
N GLY A 199 -13.43 4.44 5.27
CA GLY A 199 -12.72 5.17 6.32
C GLY A 199 -11.62 6.14 5.84
N ALA A 200 -11.32 6.21 4.54
CA ALA A 200 -10.37 7.20 4.03
C ALA A 200 -10.91 8.63 4.17
N ASP A 201 -10.08 9.51 4.72
CA ASP A 201 -10.33 10.95 4.72
C ASP A 201 -9.71 11.58 3.47
N PHE A 202 -10.53 11.78 2.44
CA PHE A 202 -10.11 12.37 1.17
C PHE A 202 -9.70 13.85 1.31
N ALA A 203 -10.05 14.52 2.39
CA ALA A 203 -9.69 15.92 2.65
C ALA A 203 -8.43 16.07 3.50
N ALA A 204 -7.83 14.98 3.95
CA ALA A 204 -6.62 15.01 4.78
C ALA A 204 -5.41 15.64 4.07
N GLY A 205 -5.41 15.67 2.73
CA GLY A 205 -4.32 16.22 1.92
C GLY A 205 -3.04 15.39 1.95
N SER A 206 -3.13 14.16 2.43
CA SER A 206 -2.05 13.16 2.48
C SER A 206 -2.65 11.76 2.63
N GLY A 207 -1.83 10.72 2.46
CA GLY A 207 -2.24 9.34 2.52
C GLY A 207 -2.51 8.75 1.14
N ILE A 208 -2.75 7.45 1.10
CA ILE A 208 -2.99 6.67 -0.12
C ILE A 208 -4.47 6.27 -0.19
N VAL A 209 -5.05 6.39 -1.36
CA VAL A 209 -6.33 5.76 -1.71
C VAL A 209 -6.14 4.88 -2.94
N PHE A 210 -6.99 3.87 -3.07
CA PHE A 210 -6.99 2.98 -4.22
C PHE A 210 -8.15 3.35 -5.16
N VAL A 211 -7.81 3.71 -6.39
CA VAL A 211 -8.79 4.15 -7.38
C VAL A 211 -9.02 3.01 -8.36
N PRO A 212 -10.26 2.51 -8.48
CA PRO A 212 -10.60 1.54 -9.51
C PRO A 212 -10.38 2.15 -10.90
N ALA A 213 -9.69 1.43 -11.77
CA ALA A 213 -9.42 1.83 -13.14
C ALA A 213 -9.98 0.79 -14.10
N LYS A 214 -10.33 1.23 -15.31
CA LYS A 214 -10.64 0.32 -16.42
C LYS A 214 -9.34 -0.24 -16.96
N GLY A 215 -9.31 -1.56 -17.17
CA GLY A 215 -8.20 -2.26 -17.79
C GLY A 215 -8.12 -2.02 -19.29
#